data_7849e50d81f3999870408f6187c4d737
#
_entry.id   7849e50d81f3999870408f6187c4d737
#
_cell.length_a   1.000
_cell.length_b   1.000
_cell.length_c   1.000
_cell.angle_alpha   90.00
_cell.angle_beta   90.00
_cell.angle_gamma   90.00
#
_symmetry.space_group_name_H-M   'P 1'
#
loop_
_entity.id
_entity.type
_entity.pdbx_description
1 polymer ?
#
loop_
_entity_poly.entity_id
_entity_poly.type
_entity_poly.pdbx_seq_one_letter_code
_entity_poly.pdbx_strand_id
1 'polypeptide(L)'
;MTNMDFPRITKETYGLDAVEYVSTFFRDKAEDMEYLTNLKNECEKYGVKSLIIMVDGEGSLADTSLAARNKAIENHYKWVKAAKFLGCHSIRVNAAGRGTMGQTQAAAIDGLGRLAEYAAGHGINVIVENHGGNSSYGKWLAEIMKCINKPNCGTLPDLGNFYEYDRYRGVQELMPFAKGVSGKTHDFDQHGNE
;
A
#
# COMPACT_ATOMS: atom_id res chain seq x y z
N MET A 1 6.77 -12.54 18.09
CA MET A 1 7.28 -11.35 17.36
C MET A 1 6.12 -10.42 17.09
N THR A 2 6.25 -9.17 17.44
CA THR A 2 5.25 -8.10 17.23
C THR A 2 5.88 -6.95 16.45
N ASN A 3 5.11 -5.98 16.01
CA ASN A 3 5.67 -4.79 15.34
C ASN A 3 6.67 -4.03 16.23
N MET A 4 6.56 -4.15 17.56
CA MET A 4 7.51 -3.53 18.49
C MET A 4 8.92 -4.14 18.40
N ASP A 5 9.04 -5.38 17.93
CA ASP A 5 10.33 -6.04 17.73
C ASP A 5 11.00 -5.64 16.41
N PHE A 6 10.23 -5.13 15.43
CA PHE A 6 10.70 -4.87 14.07
C PHE A 6 11.86 -3.88 14.00
N PRO A 7 11.82 -2.70 14.67
CA PRO A 7 12.91 -1.74 14.56
C PRO A 7 14.25 -2.32 15.02
N ARG A 8 14.23 -3.02 16.15
CA ARG A 8 15.43 -3.67 16.69
C ARG A 8 15.96 -4.75 15.75
N ILE A 9 15.11 -5.67 15.31
CA ILE A 9 15.51 -6.78 14.43
C ILE A 9 16.01 -6.24 13.09
N THR A 10 15.31 -5.26 12.51
CA THR A 10 15.72 -4.60 11.28
C THR A 10 17.13 -4.03 11.38
N LYS A 11 17.44 -3.35 12.49
CA LYS A 11 18.75 -2.73 12.66
C LYS A 11 19.83 -3.74 13.05
N GLU A 12 19.59 -4.54 14.11
CA GLU A 12 20.63 -5.38 14.71
C GLU A 12 20.89 -6.66 13.92
N THR A 13 19.84 -7.23 13.27
CA THR A 13 19.98 -8.50 12.54
C THR A 13 20.29 -8.29 11.07
N TYR A 14 19.61 -7.31 10.43
CA TYR A 14 19.70 -7.11 8.99
C TYR A 14 20.51 -5.87 8.58
N GLY A 15 20.88 -4.98 9.50
CA GLY A 15 21.60 -3.75 9.19
C GLY A 15 20.83 -2.75 8.34
N LEU A 16 19.49 -2.86 8.31
CA LEU A 16 18.62 -2.00 7.54
C LEU A 16 18.15 -0.79 8.37
N ASP A 17 17.74 0.28 7.69
CA ASP A 17 17.37 1.56 8.30
C ASP A 17 15.89 1.91 8.12
N ALA A 18 15.06 0.98 7.65
CA ALA A 18 13.65 1.24 7.41
C ALA A 18 12.78 -0.01 7.57
N VAL A 19 11.50 0.21 7.92
CA VAL A 19 10.47 -0.84 8.06
C VAL A 19 9.18 -0.43 7.36
N GLU A 20 8.44 -1.44 6.95
CA GLU A 20 7.05 -1.34 6.50
C GLU A 20 6.17 -2.21 7.38
N TYR A 21 4.94 -1.79 7.60
CA TYR A 21 4.00 -2.49 8.47
C TYR A 21 2.83 -3.06 7.66
N VAL A 22 2.28 -4.18 8.14
CA VAL A 22 1.01 -4.72 7.63
C VAL A 22 -0.07 -4.52 8.67
N SER A 23 -1.16 -3.86 8.33
CA SER A 23 -2.25 -3.47 9.23
C SER A 23 -2.85 -4.65 10.00
N THR A 24 -2.81 -5.85 9.41
CA THR A 24 -3.35 -7.07 10.05
C THR A 24 -2.63 -7.47 11.33
N PHE A 25 -1.37 -7.05 11.54
CA PHE A 25 -0.60 -7.34 12.74
C PHE A 25 -0.89 -6.40 13.91
N PHE A 26 -1.62 -5.30 13.67
CA PHE A 26 -2.02 -4.34 14.71
C PHE A 26 -3.38 -3.69 14.42
N ARG A 27 -4.32 -4.52 14.01
CA ARG A 27 -5.62 -4.16 13.44
C ARG A 27 -6.45 -3.22 14.33
N ASP A 28 -6.43 -3.43 15.62
CA ASP A 28 -7.13 -2.67 16.68
C ASP A 28 -6.27 -1.53 17.26
N LYS A 29 -5.09 -1.27 16.71
CA LYS A 29 -4.12 -0.30 17.22
C LYS A 29 -3.97 0.96 16.35
N ALA A 30 -4.74 1.06 15.27
CA ALA A 30 -4.64 2.21 14.36
C ALA A 30 -4.95 3.56 15.03
N GLU A 31 -5.75 3.57 16.11
CA GLU A 31 -6.14 4.75 16.88
C GLU A 31 -5.67 4.67 18.34
N ASP A 32 -4.90 3.65 18.72
CA ASP A 32 -4.27 3.52 20.04
C ASP A 32 -2.99 4.36 20.06
N MET A 33 -3.11 5.58 20.57
CA MET A 33 -2.02 6.54 20.60
C MET A 33 -0.86 6.11 21.50
N GLU A 34 -1.11 5.33 22.56
CA GLU A 34 -0.06 4.79 23.40
C GLU A 34 0.77 3.76 22.62
N TYR A 35 0.11 2.83 21.95
CA TYR A 35 0.76 1.85 21.09
C TYR A 35 1.57 2.50 19.97
N LEU A 36 0.98 3.46 19.25
CA LEU A 36 1.66 4.15 18.14
C LEU A 36 2.86 4.96 18.64
N THR A 37 2.75 5.59 19.82
CA THR A 37 3.86 6.33 20.44
C THR A 37 5.01 5.39 20.82
N ASN A 38 4.70 4.25 21.41
CA ASN A 38 5.71 3.26 21.76
C ASN A 38 6.41 2.70 20.51
N LEU A 39 5.66 2.40 19.44
CA LEU A 39 6.24 1.93 18.18
C LEU A 39 7.16 2.99 17.54
N LYS A 40 6.74 4.26 17.56
CA LYS A 40 7.54 5.37 17.06
C LYS A 40 8.84 5.53 17.86
N ASN A 41 8.76 5.47 19.20
CA ASN A 41 9.92 5.55 20.08
C ASN A 41 10.92 4.39 19.84
N GLU A 42 10.42 3.18 19.60
CA GLU A 42 11.31 2.06 19.23
C GLU A 42 12.00 2.31 17.88
N CYS A 43 11.30 2.87 16.89
CA CYS A 43 11.93 3.26 15.63
C CYS A 43 13.02 4.33 15.84
N GLU A 44 12.75 5.36 16.62
CA GLU A 44 13.71 6.43 16.93
C GLU A 44 14.93 5.88 17.68
N LYS A 45 14.73 5.02 18.66
CA LYS A 45 15.78 4.37 19.47
C LYS A 45 16.80 3.59 18.62
N TYR A 46 16.33 2.92 17.57
CA TYR A 46 17.18 2.14 16.67
C TYR A 46 17.57 2.87 15.40
N GLY A 47 17.15 4.12 15.21
CA GLY A 47 17.42 4.90 14.00
C GLY A 47 16.77 4.32 12.74
N VAL A 48 15.60 3.69 12.90
CA VAL A 48 14.85 3.04 11.82
C VAL A 48 13.66 3.91 11.40
N LYS A 49 13.45 4.08 10.11
CA LYS A 49 12.34 4.87 9.55
C LYS A 49 11.13 3.98 9.26
N SER A 50 9.94 4.46 9.60
CA SER A 50 8.68 3.89 9.12
C SER A 50 8.37 4.42 7.72
N LEU A 51 8.16 3.54 6.74
CA LEU A 51 7.95 3.96 5.34
C LEU A 51 6.49 3.88 4.90
N ILE A 52 5.85 2.74 5.13
CA ILE A 52 4.53 2.43 4.59
C ILE A 52 3.73 1.63 5.62
N ILE A 53 2.40 1.84 5.68
CA ILE A 53 1.46 0.88 6.25
C ILE A 53 0.73 0.21 5.09
N MET A 54 0.87 -1.10 4.95
CA MET A 54 0.11 -1.91 4.02
C MET A 54 -1.26 -2.21 4.63
N VAL A 55 -2.32 -1.65 4.05
CA VAL A 55 -3.68 -1.73 4.60
C VAL A 55 -4.45 -2.87 3.95
N ASP A 56 -4.77 -3.87 4.74
CA ASP A 56 -5.56 -5.03 4.33
C ASP A 56 -6.80 -5.20 5.22
N GLY A 57 -7.88 -5.74 4.65
CA GLY A 57 -9.08 -6.11 5.41
C GLY A 57 -10.06 -4.97 5.71
N GLU A 58 -9.87 -3.78 5.16
CA GLU A 58 -10.70 -2.59 5.40
C GLU A 58 -11.84 -2.40 4.37
N GLY A 59 -12.09 -3.39 3.54
CA GLY A 59 -13.08 -3.35 2.46
C GLY A 59 -12.47 -3.05 1.10
N SER A 60 -13.31 -3.05 0.08
CA SER A 60 -12.88 -2.96 -1.33
C SER A 60 -13.04 -1.54 -1.87
N LEU A 61 -11.94 -0.88 -2.17
CA LEU A 61 -11.95 0.48 -2.74
C LEU A 61 -12.47 0.53 -4.19
N ALA A 62 -12.52 -0.61 -4.88
CA ALA A 62 -13.11 -0.77 -6.21
C ALA A 62 -14.46 -1.51 -6.17
N ASP A 63 -15.17 -1.52 -5.03
CA ASP A 63 -16.49 -2.13 -4.93
C ASP A 63 -17.49 -1.37 -5.81
N THR A 64 -18.27 -2.10 -6.60
CA THR A 64 -19.30 -1.50 -7.47
C THR A 64 -20.49 -0.97 -6.69
N SER A 65 -20.74 -1.47 -5.47
CA SER A 65 -21.69 -0.87 -4.53
C SER A 65 -21.11 0.41 -3.94
N LEU A 66 -21.79 1.53 -4.18
CA LEU A 66 -21.40 2.83 -3.64
C LEU A 66 -21.35 2.81 -2.09
N ALA A 67 -22.31 2.15 -1.45
CA ALA A 67 -22.36 2.06 0.01
C ALA A 67 -21.17 1.28 0.58
N ALA A 68 -20.82 0.13 -0.03
CA ALA A 68 -19.66 -0.67 0.39
C ALA A 68 -18.36 0.08 0.15
N ARG A 69 -18.22 0.75 -1.00
CA ARG A 69 -17.06 1.58 -1.33
C ARG A 69 -16.89 2.77 -0.38
N ASN A 70 -17.98 3.47 -0.02
CA ASN A 70 -17.95 4.54 0.97
C ASN A 70 -17.44 4.04 2.31
N LYS A 71 -17.95 2.89 2.77
CA LYS A 71 -17.50 2.29 4.03
C LYS A 71 -16.02 1.89 3.98
N ALA A 72 -15.56 1.34 2.87
CA ALA A 72 -14.15 1.02 2.68
C ALA A 72 -13.27 2.29 2.77
N ILE A 73 -13.65 3.38 2.09
CA ILE A 73 -12.92 4.66 2.17
C ILE A 73 -12.82 5.14 3.61
N GLU A 74 -13.93 5.18 4.36
CA GLU A 74 -13.97 5.61 5.76
C GLU A 74 -13.08 4.73 6.65
N ASN A 75 -13.10 3.41 6.45
CA ASN A 75 -12.28 2.47 7.21
C ASN A 75 -10.77 2.72 7.02
N HIS A 76 -10.34 3.25 5.88
CA HIS A 76 -8.93 3.58 5.61
C HIS A 76 -8.48 4.88 6.31
N TYR A 77 -9.37 5.76 6.74
CA TYR A 77 -9.00 7.04 7.34
C TYR A 77 -8.13 6.91 8.60
N LYS A 78 -8.42 5.94 9.46
CA LYS A 78 -7.62 5.65 10.64
C LYS A 78 -6.16 5.33 10.29
N TRP A 79 -5.95 4.59 9.18
CA TRP A 79 -4.62 4.20 8.72
C TRP A 79 -3.85 5.36 8.11
N VAL A 80 -4.52 6.29 7.44
CA VAL A 80 -3.91 7.56 6.99
C VAL A 80 -3.38 8.35 8.19
N LYS A 81 -4.17 8.45 9.26
CA LYS A 81 -3.78 9.14 10.49
C LYS A 81 -2.61 8.43 11.19
N ALA A 82 -2.68 7.10 11.32
CA ALA A 82 -1.61 6.29 11.91
C ALA A 82 -0.30 6.41 11.11
N ALA A 83 -0.37 6.35 9.78
CA ALA A 83 0.78 6.53 8.90
C ALA A 83 1.43 7.91 9.10
N LYS A 84 0.62 8.96 9.15
CA LYS A 84 1.10 10.33 9.44
C LYS A 84 1.81 10.41 10.79
N PHE A 85 1.23 9.82 11.83
CA PHE A 85 1.79 9.85 13.18
C PHE A 85 3.13 9.11 13.27
N LEU A 86 3.23 7.94 12.62
CA LEU A 86 4.45 7.12 12.58
C LEU A 86 5.54 7.70 11.66
N GLY A 87 5.23 8.72 10.86
CA GLY A 87 6.17 9.31 9.91
C GLY A 87 6.29 8.57 8.59
N CYS A 88 5.35 7.69 8.27
CA CYS A 88 5.27 7.05 6.96
C CYS A 88 5.00 8.08 5.86
N HIS A 89 5.48 7.79 4.65
CA HIS A 89 5.17 8.61 3.48
C HIS A 89 3.92 8.16 2.73
N SER A 90 3.48 6.92 2.95
CA SER A 90 2.36 6.32 2.20
C SER A 90 1.57 5.32 3.03
N ILE A 91 0.34 5.10 2.63
CA ILE A 91 -0.37 3.84 2.86
C ILE A 91 -0.44 3.06 1.54
N ARG A 92 -0.22 1.73 1.58
CA ARG A 92 -0.48 0.85 0.45
C ARG A 92 -1.88 0.28 0.60
N VAL A 93 -2.65 0.31 -0.46
CA VAL A 93 -4.01 -0.20 -0.53
C VAL A 93 -4.21 -1.14 -1.71
N ASN A 94 -5.30 -1.89 -1.71
CA ASN A 94 -5.67 -2.79 -2.79
C ASN A 94 -6.81 -2.18 -3.63
N ALA A 95 -6.67 -2.23 -4.96
CA ALA A 95 -7.73 -1.88 -5.90
C ALA A 95 -8.63 -3.10 -6.19
N ALA A 96 -9.09 -3.77 -5.13
CA ALA A 96 -9.95 -4.94 -5.24
C ALA A 96 -11.43 -4.54 -5.35
N GLY A 97 -12.20 -5.32 -6.11
CA GLY A 97 -13.63 -5.14 -6.27
C GLY A 97 -14.27 -6.31 -7.02
N ARG A 98 -15.59 -6.43 -6.95
CA ARG A 98 -16.37 -7.43 -7.68
C ARG A 98 -17.08 -6.77 -8.86
N GLY A 99 -17.03 -7.39 -10.04
CA GLY A 99 -17.66 -6.89 -11.26
C GLY A 99 -16.79 -7.08 -12.48
N THR A 100 -17.22 -6.54 -13.62
CA THR A 100 -16.39 -6.51 -14.84
C THR A 100 -15.20 -5.58 -14.67
N MET A 101 -14.19 -5.73 -15.51
CA MET A 101 -13.01 -4.83 -15.51
C MET A 101 -13.40 -3.35 -15.60
N GLY A 102 -14.35 -2.99 -16.49
CA GLY A 102 -14.79 -1.61 -16.62
C GLY A 102 -15.55 -1.08 -15.40
N GLN A 103 -16.40 -1.91 -14.79
CA GLN A 103 -17.15 -1.52 -13.59
C GLN A 103 -16.20 -1.29 -12.38
N THR A 104 -15.27 -2.20 -12.16
CA THR A 104 -14.29 -2.08 -11.09
C THR A 104 -13.29 -0.95 -11.35
N GLN A 105 -12.97 -0.65 -12.62
CA GLN A 105 -12.14 0.49 -12.97
C GLN A 105 -12.80 1.81 -12.60
N ALA A 106 -14.06 2.00 -12.98
CA ALA A 106 -14.82 3.22 -12.62
C ALA A 106 -14.95 3.36 -11.09
N ALA A 107 -15.23 2.25 -10.39
CA ALA A 107 -15.30 2.23 -8.94
C ALA A 107 -13.95 2.55 -8.26
N ALA A 108 -12.83 2.00 -8.80
CA ALA A 108 -11.49 2.28 -8.30
C ALA A 108 -11.10 3.75 -8.47
N ILE A 109 -11.41 4.36 -9.61
CA ILE A 109 -11.17 5.79 -9.85
C ILE A 109 -11.87 6.65 -8.77
N ASP A 110 -13.14 6.37 -8.48
CA ASP A 110 -13.87 7.07 -7.41
C ASP A 110 -13.29 6.78 -6.02
N GLY A 111 -13.13 5.49 -5.67
CA GLY A 111 -12.71 5.08 -4.34
C GLY A 111 -11.30 5.55 -3.98
N LEU A 112 -10.33 5.32 -4.87
CA LEU A 112 -8.94 5.74 -4.67
C LEU A 112 -8.80 7.26 -4.75
N GLY A 113 -9.52 7.91 -5.69
CA GLY A 113 -9.48 9.35 -5.88
C GLY A 113 -9.96 10.11 -4.63
N ARG A 114 -11.03 9.64 -4.00
CA ARG A 114 -11.58 10.22 -2.75
C ARG A 114 -10.69 9.92 -1.53
N LEU A 115 -10.14 8.72 -1.45
CA LEU A 115 -9.18 8.40 -0.39
C LEU A 115 -7.91 9.23 -0.53
N ALA A 116 -7.39 9.42 -1.75
CA ALA A 116 -6.23 10.26 -2.00
C ALA A 116 -6.49 11.73 -1.66
N GLU A 117 -7.71 12.24 -1.90
CA GLU A 117 -8.10 13.59 -1.50
C GLU A 117 -8.05 13.77 0.03
N TYR A 118 -8.62 12.83 0.78
CA TYR A 118 -8.52 12.82 2.23
C TYR A 118 -7.05 12.76 2.71
N ALA A 119 -6.27 11.83 2.14
CA ALA A 119 -4.87 11.61 2.51
C ALA A 119 -3.96 12.81 2.19
N ALA A 120 -4.31 13.61 1.17
CA ALA A 120 -3.58 14.83 0.82
C ALA A 120 -3.55 15.84 1.98
N GLY A 121 -4.67 16.00 2.72
CA GLY A 121 -4.75 16.85 3.90
C GLY A 121 -3.83 16.41 5.05
N HIS A 122 -3.34 15.18 5.01
CA HIS A 122 -2.39 14.61 5.98
C HIS A 122 -0.95 14.51 5.43
N GLY A 123 -0.73 14.86 4.16
CA GLY A 123 0.58 14.72 3.51
C GLY A 123 0.97 13.26 3.26
N ILE A 124 -0.02 12.36 3.11
CA ILE A 124 0.18 10.93 2.90
C ILE A 124 -0.17 10.55 1.46
N ASN A 125 0.67 9.71 0.84
CA ASN A 125 0.33 9.14 -0.45
C ASN A 125 -0.57 7.90 -0.27
N VAL A 126 -1.47 7.70 -1.23
CA VAL A 126 -2.23 6.46 -1.43
C VAL A 126 -1.60 5.73 -2.60
N ILE A 127 -0.98 4.59 -2.34
CA ILE A 127 -0.31 3.80 -3.37
C ILE A 127 -0.98 2.44 -3.53
N VAL A 128 -1.11 1.98 -4.76
CA VAL A 128 -1.77 0.72 -5.09
C VAL A 128 -0.74 -0.29 -5.56
N GLU A 129 -0.74 -1.45 -4.91
CA GLU A 129 0.03 -2.61 -5.34
C GLU A 129 -0.75 -3.42 -6.39
N ASN A 130 -0.07 -3.95 -7.38
CA ASN A 130 -0.61 -5.00 -8.25
C ASN A 130 -0.65 -6.32 -7.45
N HIS A 131 -1.77 -6.55 -6.75
CA HIS A 131 -1.92 -7.63 -5.75
C HIS A 131 -3.03 -8.60 -6.11
N GLY A 132 -2.99 -9.14 -7.33
CA GLY A 132 -3.98 -10.10 -7.85
C GLY A 132 -5.21 -9.45 -8.50
N GLY A 133 -6.02 -10.28 -9.16
CA GLY A 133 -7.20 -9.84 -9.89
C GLY A 133 -6.88 -8.77 -10.95
N ASN A 134 -7.79 -7.81 -11.12
CA ASN A 134 -7.62 -6.77 -12.11
C ASN A 134 -6.39 -5.89 -11.91
N SER A 135 -5.92 -5.72 -10.67
CA SER A 135 -4.72 -4.91 -10.38
C SER A 135 -3.42 -5.51 -10.90
N SER A 136 -3.39 -6.82 -11.18
CA SER A 136 -2.24 -7.48 -11.83
C SER A 136 -2.13 -7.19 -13.33
N TYR A 137 -3.12 -6.52 -13.93
CA TYR A 137 -3.01 -6.02 -15.30
C TYR A 137 -2.47 -4.58 -15.26
N GLY A 138 -1.19 -4.41 -15.57
CA GLY A 138 -0.50 -3.11 -15.46
C GLY A 138 -1.22 -1.98 -16.19
N LYS A 139 -1.69 -2.24 -17.43
CA LYS A 139 -2.48 -1.28 -18.20
C LYS A 139 -3.74 -0.81 -17.48
N TRP A 140 -4.49 -1.74 -16.83
CA TRP A 140 -5.71 -1.40 -16.11
C TRP A 140 -5.43 -0.45 -14.95
N LEU A 141 -4.40 -0.74 -14.16
CA LEU A 141 -4.02 0.09 -13.01
C LEU A 141 -3.42 1.44 -13.45
N ALA A 142 -2.60 1.45 -14.50
CA ALA A 142 -2.04 2.68 -15.06
C ALA A 142 -3.12 3.65 -15.56
N GLU A 143 -4.15 3.14 -16.22
CA GLU A 143 -5.28 3.96 -16.67
C GLU A 143 -6.06 4.58 -15.49
N ILE A 144 -6.24 3.84 -14.39
CA ILE A 144 -6.82 4.39 -13.15
C ILE A 144 -5.99 5.56 -12.63
N MET A 145 -4.66 5.41 -12.56
CA MET A 145 -3.77 6.47 -12.09
C MET A 145 -3.84 7.72 -12.98
N LYS A 146 -3.90 7.55 -14.30
CA LYS A 146 -4.09 8.65 -15.25
C LYS A 146 -5.41 9.39 -15.02
N CYS A 147 -6.50 8.65 -14.80
CA CYS A 147 -7.81 9.25 -14.57
C CYS A 147 -7.89 9.99 -13.25
N ILE A 148 -7.30 9.44 -12.17
CA ILE A 148 -7.25 10.10 -10.85
C ILE A 148 -6.40 11.37 -10.90
N ASN A 149 -5.26 11.32 -11.57
CA ASN A 149 -4.34 12.44 -11.78
C ASN A 149 -4.07 13.30 -10.53
N LYS A 150 -3.86 12.67 -9.39
CA LYS A 150 -3.50 13.35 -8.12
C LYS A 150 -2.04 13.06 -7.78
N PRO A 151 -1.24 14.06 -7.38
CA PRO A 151 0.20 13.89 -7.12
C PRO A 151 0.49 12.93 -5.96
N ASN A 152 -0.44 12.76 -5.03
CA ASN A 152 -0.34 11.83 -3.91
C ASN A 152 -1.06 10.49 -4.14
N CYS A 153 -1.52 10.20 -5.36
CA CYS A 153 -2.02 8.88 -5.75
C CYS A 153 -1.04 8.22 -6.72
N GLY A 154 -0.68 6.96 -6.46
CA GLY A 154 0.31 6.30 -7.29
C GLY A 154 0.30 4.79 -7.15
N THR A 155 1.36 4.13 -7.60
CA THR A 155 1.52 2.69 -7.58
C THR A 155 2.66 2.26 -6.66
N LEU A 156 2.61 1.01 -6.23
CA LEU A 156 3.69 0.23 -5.64
C LEU A 156 3.85 -1.02 -6.52
N PRO A 157 4.59 -0.95 -7.65
CA PRO A 157 4.81 -2.11 -8.49
C PRO A 157 5.47 -3.24 -7.69
N ASP A 158 4.80 -4.39 -7.62
CA ASP A 158 5.34 -5.62 -7.06
C ASP A 158 5.81 -6.52 -8.21
N LEU A 159 7.09 -6.84 -8.23
CA LEU A 159 7.72 -7.54 -9.35
C LEU A 159 7.26 -9.00 -9.47
N GLY A 160 6.76 -9.60 -8.39
CA GLY A 160 6.29 -10.98 -8.33
C GLY A 160 4.78 -11.18 -8.56
N ASN A 161 3.96 -10.12 -8.66
CA ASN A 161 2.50 -10.21 -8.66
C ASN A 161 1.84 -10.02 -10.05
N PHE A 162 2.55 -10.31 -11.13
CA PHE A 162 2.04 -10.26 -12.51
C PHE A 162 1.67 -11.66 -13.04
N TYR A 163 0.76 -12.37 -12.39
CA TYR A 163 0.47 -13.81 -12.61
C TYR A 163 0.21 -14.19 -14.08
N GLU A 164 -0.80 -13.60 -14.73
CA GLU A 164 -1.19 -13.85 -16.12
C GLU A 164 -0.87 -12.66 -17.04
N TYR A 165 0.07 -11.83 -16.65
CA TYR A 165 0.46 -10.62 -17.36
C TYR A 165 1.97 -10.55 -17.50
N ASP A 166 2.46 -10.04 -18.62
CA ASP A 166 3.90 -9.86 -18.83
C ASP A 166 4.47 -8.91 -17.76
N ARG A 167 5.38 -9.43 -16.94
CA ARG A 167 5.99 -8.73 -15.80
C ARG A 167 6.71 -7.46 -16.26
N TYR A 168 7.54 -7.55 -17.29
CA TYR A 168 8.35 -6.43 -17.77
C TYR A 168 7.46 -5.31 -18.31
N ARG A 169 6.44 -5.70 -19.07
CA ARG A 169 5.43 -4.77 -19.54
C ARG A 169 4.66 -4.13 -18.39
N GLY A 170 4.21 -4.92 -17.43
CA GLY A 170 3.49 -4.44 -16.26
C GLY A 170 4.30 -3.44 -15.44
N VAL A 171 5.57 -3.73 -15.18
CA VAL A 171 6.50 -2.81 -14.52
C VAL A 171 6.63 -1.51 -15.34
N GLN A 172 6.86 -1.60 -16.64
CA GLN A 172 6.99 -0.43 -17.51
C GLN A 172 5.74 0.46 -17.49
N GLU A 173 4.54 -0.14 -17.44
CA GLU A 173 3.27 0.58 -17.39
C GLU A 173 3.02 1.27 -16.04
N LEU A 174 3.49 0.67 -14.92
CA LEU A 174 3.25 1.18 -13.56
C LEU A 174 4.32 2.15 -13.05
N MET A 175 5.56 2.00 -13.49
CA MET A 175 6.70 2.82 -13.01
C MET A 175 6.49 4.34 -13.14
N PRO A 176 5.82 4.88 -14.18
CA PRO A 176 5.56 6.33 -14.26
C PRO A 176 4.73 6.89 -13.09
N PHE A 177 4.00 6.04 -12.36
CA PHE A 177 3.16 6.40 -11.22
C PHE A 177 3.74 5.91 -9.89
N ALA A 178 4.87 5.20 -9.91
CA ALA A 178 5.43 4.55 -8.73
C ALA A 178 5.90 5.57 -7.68
N LYS A 179 5.62 5.24 -6.41
CA LYS A 179 6.15 5.94 -5.23
C LYS A 179 6.97 5.02 -4.33
N GLY A 180 7.12 3.79 -4.72
CA GLY A 180 7.92 2.74 -4.15
C GLY A 180 7.86 1.52 -5.06
N VAL A 181 8.66 0.51 -4.80
CA VAL A 181 8.70 -0.75 -5.55
C VAL A 181 8.83 -1.90 -4.56
N SER A 182 8.03 -2.96 -4.76
CA SER A 182 8.19 -4.21 -4.03
C SER A 182 9.05 -5.17 -4.85
N GLY A 183 10.26 -5.42 -4.39
CA GLY A 183 11.24 -6.31 -5.03
C GLY A 183 10.98 -7.79 -4.73
N LYS A 184 9.73 -8.26 -4.87
CA LYS A 184 9.38 -9.65 -4.62
C LYS A 184 9.98 -10.58 -5.65
N THR A 185 10.59 -11.65 -5.16
CA THR A 185 11.07 -12.78 -5.94
C THR A 185 10.39 -14.07 -5.46
N HIS A 186 10.24 -15.06 -6.32
CA HIS A 186 9.65 -16.34 -5.97
C HIS A 186 10.71 -17.44 -5.89
N ASP A 187 11.64 -17.46 -6.83
CA ASP A 187 12.66 -18.47 -6.94
C ASP A 187 14.03 -17.83 -7.22
N PHE A 188 15.08 -18.55 -6.82
CA PHE A 188 16.46 -18.23 -7.19
C PHE A 188 17.11 -19.45 -7.82
N ASP A 189 17.87 -19.26 -8.88
CA ASP A 189 18.69 -20.32 -9.44
C ASP A 189 19.89 -20.63 -8.51
N GLN A 190 20.69 -21.63 -8.90
CA GLN A 190 21.89 -22.02 -8.14
C GLN A 190 22.98 -20.93 -8.04
N HIS A 191 22.85 -19.86 -8.81
CA HIS A 191 23.77 -18.71 -8.82
C HIS A 191 23.18 -17.49 -8.09
N GLY A 192 21.96 -17.62 -7.53
CA GLY A 192 21.26 -16.55 -6.84
C GLY A 192 20.55 -15.54 -7.76
N ASN A 193 20.31 -15.89 -9.03
CA ASN A 193 19.52 -15.08 -9.95
C ASN A 193 18.04 -15.54 -9.92
N GLU A 194 17.11 -14.59 -10.08
CA GLU A 194 15.68 -14.86 -10.31
C GLU A 194 15.40 -15.19 -11.77
#